data_af82b8df7535b4df4eaba79fe5a1cb48
#
_entry.id   af82b8df7535b4df4eaba79fe5a1cb48
#
_cell.length_a   1.000
_cell.length_b   1.000
_cell.length_c   1.000
_cell.angle_alpha   90.00
_cell.angle_beta   90.00
_cell.angle_gamma   90.00
#
_symmetry.space_group_name_H-M   'P 1'
#
loop_
_entity.id
_entity.type
_entity.pdbx_description
1 polymer ?
#
loop_
_entity_poly.entity_id
_entity_poly.type
_entity_poly.pdbx_seq_one_letter_code
_entity_poly.pdbx_strand_id
1 'polypeptide(L)'
;VFGVAAFVATATIAELVRGVQAQRRARGLSIGAATVAALSRNHRLYGGLVVHLGLIVAVIGVSWSALSDRSSEVTITQGETVRAEGFDLRFDGLTARDEPHRRVLVAELTVLDPNSGREVVRLQPSLNLYLASSEPIGTPSIRVGTPFNGMADLYASLVTVEDQTRASFRFFVNPGIGLLWFGGAVMALGGIVAAWPSGPRRATTPRPEPVVERREEVSV
;
A
#
# COMPACT_ATOMS: atom_id res chain seq x y z
N VAL A 1 -14.89 11.01 1.17
CA VAL A 1 -13.77 10.30 0.50
C VAL A 1 -14.31 9.13 -0.33
N PHE A 2 -15.04 8.15 0.24
CA PHE A 2 -15.50 6.94 -0.48
C PHE A 2 -16.37 7.22 -1.70
N GLY A 3 -17.26 8.22 -1.66
CA GLY A 3 -18.08 8.60 -2.82
C GLY A 3 -17.23 9.11 -3.99
N VAL A 4 -16.23 9.93 -3.72
CA VAL A 4 -15.29 10.43 -4.74
C VAL A 4 -14.45 9.29 -5.29
N ALA A 5 -13.94 8.42 -4.41
CA ALA A 5 -13.17 7.24 -4.82
C ALA A 5 -14.00 6.31 -5.73
N ALA A 6 -15.26 6.04 -5.38
CA ALA A 6 -16.18 5.25 -6.20
C ALA A 6 -16.45 5.89 -7.57
N PHE A 7 -16.67 7.20 -7.61
CA PHE A 7 -16.88 7.93 -8.86
C PHE A 7 -15.65 7.83 -9.78
N VAL A 8 -14.46 8.14 -9.26
CA VAL A 8 -13.22 8.09 -10.03
C VAL A 8 -12.89 6.67 -10.46
N ALA A 9 -13.11 5.67 -9.59
CA ALA A 9 -12.94 4.25 -9.94
C ALA A 9 -13.84 3.85 -11.10
N THR A 10 -15.12 4.20 -11.02
CA THR A 10 -16.11 3.89 -12.07
C THR A 10 -15.73 4.54 -13.40
N ALA A 11 -15.34 5.82 -13.40
CA ALA A 11 -14.90 6.52 -14.59
C ALA A 11 -13.63 5.88 -15.21
N THR A 12 -12.64 5.54 -14.37
CA THR A 12 -11.40 4.89 -14.80
C THR A 12 -11.65 3.50 -15.38
N ILE A 13 -12.47 2.69 -14.71
CA ILE A 13 -12.82 1.35 -15.19
C ILE A 13 -13.62 1.44 -16.50
N ALA A 14 -14.58 2.36 -16.60
CA ALA A 14 -15.36 2.56 -17.81
C ALA A 14 -14.46 2.92 -19.01
N GLU A 15 -13.42 3.72 -18.80
CA GLU A 15 -12.46 4.06 -19.86
C GLU A 15 -11.61 2.87 -20.28
N LEU A 16 -11.12 2.07 -19.31
CA LEU A 16 -10.42 0.82 -19.60
C LEU A 16 -11.29 -0.14 -20.41
N VAL A 17 -12.53 -0.35 -19.97
CA VAL A 17 -13.47 -1.26 -20.63
C VAL A 17 -13.81 -0.77 -22.05
N ARG A 18 -14.07 0.52 -22.23
CA ARG A 18 -14.32 1.10 -23.56
C ARG A 18 -13.16 0.87 -24.51
N GLY A 19 -11.94 1.09 -24.07
CA GLY A 19 -10.75 0.86 -24.87
C GLY A 19 -10.56 -0.60 -25.27
N VAL A 20 -10.74 -1.54 -24.34
CA VAL A 20 -10.67 -2.98 -24.63
C VAL A 20 -11.78 -3.41 -25.60
N GLN A 21 -13.02 -2.96 -25.36
CA GLN A 21 -14.15 -3.28 -26.25
C GLN A 21 -13.95 -2.73 -27.66
N ALA A 22 -13.38 -1.52 -27.81
CA ALA A 22 -13.07 -0.96 -29.12
C ALA A 22 -12.09 -1.85 -29.90
N GLN A 23 -11.00 -2.33 -29.26
CA GLN A 23 -10.06 -3.26 -29.88
C GLN A 23 -10.71 -4.62 -30.22
N ARG A 24 -11.56 -5.11 -29.31
CA ARG A 24 -12.30 -6.36 -29.52
C ARG A 24 -13.21 -6.29 -30.75
N ARG A 25 -14.00 -5.21 -30.86
CA ARG A 25 -14.94 -5.01 -31.99
C ARG A 25 -14.20 -4.78 -33.32
N ALA A 26 -13.13 -4.00 -33.29
CA ALA A 26 -12.39 -3.64 -34.49
C ALA A 26 -11.61 -4.82 -35.09
N ARG A 27 -11.19 -5.79 -34.29
CA ARG A 27 -10.25 -6.85 -34.69
C ARG A 27 -10.77 -8.27 -34.44
N GLY A 28 -11.97 -8.46 -33.87
CA GLY A 28 -12.51 -9.77 -33.53
C GLY A 28 -11.74 -10.54 -32.46
N LEU A 29 -10.99 -9.81 -31.58
CA LEU A 29 -10.09 -10.42 -30.61
C LEU A 29 -10.82 -10.97 -29.39
N SER A 30 -10.22 -11.98 -28.74
CA SER A 30 -10.60 -12.37 -27.38
C SER A 30 -10.34 -11.23 -26.39
N ILE A 31 -10.96 -11.25 -25.20
CA ILE A 31 -10.79 -10.20 -24.18
C ILE A 31 -9.32 -10.01 -23.82
N GLY A 32 -8.59 -11.10 -23.57
CA GLY A 32 -7.15 -11.02 -23.21
C GLY A 32 -6.31 -10.42 -24.34
N ALA A 33 -6.51 -10.86 -25.59
CA ALA A 33 -5.80 -10.31 -26.74
C ALA A 33 -6.15 -8.84 -27.00
N ALA A 34 -7.41 -8.44 -26.78
CA ALA A 34 -7.85 -7.05 -26.91
C ALA A 34 -7.24 -6.15 -25.82
N THR A 35 -7.09 -6.67 -24.59
CA THR A 35 -6.41 -5.95 -23.49
C THR A 35 -4.93 -5.71 -23.84
N VAL A 36 -4.22 -6.74 -24.28
CA VAL A 36 -2.82 -6.60 -24.70
C VAL A 36 -2.70 -5.62 -25.89
N ALA A 37 -3.60 -5.70 -26.87
CA ALA A 37 -3.62 -4.79 -28.01
C ALA A 37 -3.93 -3.34 -27.60
N ALA A 38 -4.79 -3.12 -26.62
CA ALA A 38 -5.06 -1.79 -26.07
C ALA A 38 -3.82 -1.22 -25.36
N LEU A 39 -3.22 -2.00 -24.45
CA LEU A 39 -2.00 -1.63 -23.74
C LEU A 39 -0.85 -1.29 -24.71
N SER A 40 -0.56 -2.14 -25.68
CA SER A 40 0.53 -1.96 -26.62
C SER A 40 0.33 -0.74 -27.54
N ARG A 41 -0.92 -0.40 -27.85
CA ARG A 41 -1.24 0.76 -28.69
C ARG A 41 -1.06 2.10 -27.99
N ASN A 42 -1.41 2.17 -26.70
CA ASN A 42 -1.32 3.40 -25.89
C ASN A 42 -0.98 3.11 -24.44
N HIS A 43 0.20 2.52 -24.24
CA HIS A 43 0.69 2.12 -22.93
C HIS A 43 0.74 3.29 -21.91
N ARG A 44 0.96 4.53 -22.37
CA ARG A 44 0.97 5.71 -21.50
C ARG A 44 -0.41 5.98 -20.90
N LEU A 45 -1.46 5.92 -21.72
CA LEU A 45 -2.83 6.10 -21.24
C LEU A 45 -3.24 4.98 -20.30
N TYR A 46 -3.09 3.73 -20.73
CA TYR A 46 -3.54 2.59 -19.93
C TYR A 46 -2.69 2.38 -18.67
N GLY A 47 -1.38 2.61 -18.76
CA GLY A 47 -0.53 2.62 -17.57
C GLY A 47 -0.93 3.72 -16.58
N GLY A 48 -1.25 4.92 -17.08
CA GLY A 48 -1.79 6.00 -16.26
C GLY A 48 -3.12 5.64 -15.59
N LEU A 49 -4.05 5.00 -16.29
CA LEU A 49 -5.32 4.52 -15.71
C LEU A 49 -5.08 3.47 -14.61
N VAL A 50 -4.10 2.57 -14.78
CA VAL A 50 -3.70 1.60 -13.74
C VAL A 50 -3.13 2.32 -12.53
N VAL A 51 -2.29 3.35 -12.71
CA VAL A 51 -1.80 4.19 -11.60
C VAL A 51 -2.96 4.82 -10.84
N HIS A 52 -3.96 5.36 -11.54
CA HIS A 52 -5.15 5.94 -10.88
C HIS A 52 -5.92 4.90 -10.06
N LEU A 53 -6.09 3.68 -10.57
CA LEU A 53 -6.73 2.59 -9.81
C LEU A 53 -5.94 2.24 -8.56
N GLY A 54 -4.62 2.14 -8.66
CA GLY A 54 -3.74 1.91 -7.52
C GLY A 54 -3.86 3.02 -6.47
N LEU A 55 -3.91 4.29 -6.90
CA LEU A 55 -4.11 5.43 -6.01
C LEU A 55 -5.47 5.37 -5.30
N ILE A 56 -6.54 5.02 -6.02
CA ILE A 56 -7.87 4.88 -5.43
C ILE A 56 -7.87 3.81 -4.35
N VAL A 57 -7.27 2.65 -4.62
CA VAL A 57 -7.14 1.55 -3.64
C VAL A 57 -6.35 2.01 -2.40
N ALA A 58 -5.24 2.72 -2.60
CA ALA A 58 -4.45 3.27 -1.50
C ALA A 58 -5.25 4.27 -0.65
N VAL A 59 -5.98 5.19 -1.28
CA VAL A 59 -6.84 6.19 -0.60
C VAL A 59 -7.95 5.51 0.18
N ILE A 60 -8.58 4.46 -0.37
CA ILE A 60 -9.59 3.67 0.35
C ILE A 60 -8.96 3.01 1.58
N GLY A 61 -7.78 2.40 1.43
CA GLY A 61 -7.06 1.74 2.53
C GLY A 61 -6.74 2.69 3.68
N VAL A 62 -6.15 3.85 3.37
CA VAL A 62 -5.83 4.89 4.36
C VAL A 62 -7.10 5.43 5.02
N SER A 63 -8.14 5.72 4.23
CA SER A 63 -9.39 6.25 4.78
C SER A 63 -10.10 5.24 5.68
N TRP A 64 -10.09 3.97 5.31
CA TRP A 64 -10.64 2.92 6.16
C TRP A 64 -9.84 2.77 7.44
N SER A 65 -8.50 2.72 7.33
CA SER A 65 -7.61 2.62 8.49
C SER A 65 -7.88 3.76 9.48
N ALA A 66 -7.92 5.01 9.00
CA ALA A 66 -8.16 6.19 9.83
C ALA A 66 -9.54 6.24 10.51
N LEU A 67 -10.54 5.54 9.95
CA LEU A 67 -11.91 5.48 10.52
C LEU A 67 -12.10 4.28 11.46
N SER A 68 -11.21 3.32 11.43
CA SER A 68 -11.39 2.02 12.08
C SER A 68 -10.20 1.63 12.96
N ASP A 69 -9.32 2.58 13.27
CA ASP A 69 -8.21 2.31 14.18
C ASP A 69 -8.75 1.90 15.55
N ARG A 70 -8.09 0.96 16.17
CA ARG A 70 -8.44 0.44 17.49
C ARG A 70 -7.20 0.44 18.35
N SER A 71 -7.36 0.77 19.61
CA SER A 71 -6.28 0.69 20.56
C SER A 71 -6.76 0.17 21.90
N SER A 72 -5.94 -0.63 22.53
CA SER A 72 -6.16 -1.12 23.89
C SER A 72 -4.85 -1.07 24.67
N GLU A 73 -4.97 -0.85 25.98
CA GLU A 73 -3.85 -0.92 26.89
C GLU A 73 -4.09 -2.05 27.88
N VAL A 74 -3.10 -2.93 28.01
CA VAL A 74 -3.20 -4.15 28.82
C VAL A 74 -1.90 -4.36 29.57
N THR A 75 -1.98 -4.65 30.86
CA THR A 75 -0.84 -5.12 31.65
C THR A 75 -0.77 -6.64 31.58
N ILE A 76 0.39 -7.18 31.22
CA ILE A 76 0.60 -8.60 30.98
C ILE A 76 1.73 -9.09 31.88
N THR A 77 1.54 -10.28 32.45
CA THR A 77 2.56 -10.98 33.22
C THR A 77 3.37 -11.90 32.30
N GLN A 78 4.64 -12.06 32.57
CA GLN A 78 5.51 -12.95 31.78
C GLN A 78 4.95 -14.38 31.72
N GLY A 79 4.90 -14.93 30.51
CA GLY A 79 4.30 -16.23 30.19
C GLY A 79 2.78 -16.19 29.97
N GLU A 80 2.11 -15.11 30.33
CA GLU A 80 0.68 -14.93 30.12
C GLU A 80 0.38 -14.63 28.63
N THR A 81 -0.75 -15.15 28.16
CA THR A 81 -1.29 -14.86 26.83
C THR A 81 -2.58 -14.07 26.99
N VAL A 82 -2.67 -12.93 26.36
CA VAL A 82 -3.86 -12.08 26.35
C VAL A 82 -4.39 -11.92 24.94
N ARG A 83 -5.69 -11.76 24.82
CA ARG A 83 -6.32 -11.42 23.54
C ARG A 83 -6.57 -9.93 23.47
N ALA A 84 -5.87 -9.27 22.55
CA ALA A 84 -6.02 -7.84 22.31
C ALA A 84 -6.19 -7.57 20.81
N GLU A 85 -7.20 -6.77 20.46
CA GLU A 85 -7.50 -6.30 19.10
C GLU A 85 -7.61 -7.45 18.05
N GLY A 86 -8.02 -8.64 18.48
CA GLY A 86 -8.19 -9.82 17.61
C GLY A 86 -6.95 -10.69 17.43
N PHE A 87 -5.85 -10.36 18.13
CA PHE A 87 -4.62 -11.14 18.16
C PHE A 87 -4.42 -11.76 19.54
N ASP A 88 -3.87 -12.96 19.59
CA ASP A 88 -3.41 -13.59 20.82
C ASP A 88 -1.92 -13.26 20.99
N LEU A 89 -1.57 -12.64 22.11
CA LEU A 89 -0.26 -12.06 22.39
C LEU A 89 0.29 -12.65 23.67
N ARG A 90 1.44 -13.30 23.59
CA ARG A 90 2.13 -13.84 24.76
C ARG A 90 3.33 -12.96 25.10
N PHE A 91 3.44 -12.56 26.34
CA PHE A 91 4.61 -11.86 26.84
C PHE A 91 5.67 -12.84 27.28
N ASP A 92 6.80 -12.91 26.57
CA ASP A 92 7.87 -13.89 26.80
C ASP A 92 8.88 -13.38 27.83
N GLY A 93 9.11 -12.07 27.92
CA GLY A 93 10.00 -11.49 28.94
C GLY A 93 10.54 -10.11 28.60
N LEU A 94 11.40 -9.61 29.48
CA LEU A 94 12.09 -8.33 29.36
C LEU A 94 13.59 -8.54 29.28
N THR A 95 14.23 -7.77 28.41
CA THR A 95 15.69 -7.67 28.31
C THR A 95 16.12 -6.21 28.47
N ALA A 96 17.12 -5.95 29.29
CA ALA A 96 17.70 -4.62 29.44
C ALA A 96 19.06 -4.57 28.77
N ARG A 97 19.33 -3.48 28.03
CA ARG A 97 20.61 -3.20 27.41
C ARG A 97 21.02 -1.78 27.73
N ASP A 98 22.22 -1.62 28.26
CA ASP A 98 22.81 -0.30 28.52
C ASP A 98 23.65 0.13 27.31
N GLU A 99 23.32 1.31 26.78
CA GLU A 99 24.05 1.99 25.71
C GLU A 99 24.69 3.28 26.27
N PRO A 100 25.68 3.89 25.61
CA PRO A 100 26.40 5.03 26.16
C PRO A 100 25.56 6.23 26.60
N HIS A 101 24.39 6.42 25.96
CA HIS A 101 23.54 7.60 26.20
C HIS A 101 22.12 7.26 26.65
N ARG A 102 21.78 5.96 26.70
CA ARG A 102 20.43 5.49 27.09
C ARG A 102 20.47 4.05 27.61
N ARG A 103 19.51 3.74 28.40
CA ARG A 103 19.15 2.35 28.74
C ARG A 103 17.94 1.94 27.90
N VAL A 104 17.99 0.80 27.27
CA VAL A 104 16.93 0.26 26.43
C VAL A 104 16.32 -0.95 27.13
N LEU A 105 15.03 -0.88 27.44
CA LEU A 105 14.25 -2.02 27.90
C LEU A 105 13.50 -2.58 26.69
N VAL A 106 13.73 -3.83 26.34
CA VAL A 106 13.08 -4.52 25.24
C VAL A 106 12.15 -5.58 25.79
N ALA A 107 10.90 -5.54 25.42
CA ALA A 107 9.95 -6.60 25.73
C ALA A 107 9.86 -7.56 24.54
N GLU A 108 9.79 -8.84 24.82
CA GLU A 108 9.58 -9.88 23.81
C GLU A 108 8.11 -10.32 23.87
N LEU A 109 7.41 -10.14 22.76
CA LEU A 109 6.01 -10.52 22.56
C LEU A 109 5.91 -11.49 21.40
N THR A 110 5.28 -12.64 21.61
CA THR A 110 4.94 -13.57 20.53
C THR A 110 3.48 -13.41 20.14
N VAL A 111 3.25 -13.10 18.86
CA VAL A 111 1.90 -13.09 18.26
C VAL A 111 1.54 -14.51 17.85
N LEU A 112 0.43 -15.00 18.35
CA LEU A 112 -0.08 -16.33 18.06
C LEU A 112 -1.28 -16.26 17.11
N ASP A 113 -1.40 -17.24 16.24
CA ASP A 113 -2.59 -17.44 15.43
C ASP A 113 -3.73 -17.93 16.34
N PRO A 114 -4.87 -17.23 16.38
CA PRO A 114 -5.95 -17.53 17.32
C PRO A 114 -6.64 -18.87 17.06
N ASN A 115 -6.48 -19.47 15.88
CA ASN A 115 -7.11 -20.74 15.53
C ASN A 115 -6.18 -21.95 15.74
N SER A 116 -4.89 -21.77 15.45
CA SER A 116 -3.92 -22.87 15.52
C SER A 116 -2.97 -22.79 16.70
N GLY A 117 -2.92 -21.65 17.41
CA GLY A 117 -1.97 -21.40 18.50
C GLY A 117 -0.50 -21.33 18.04
N ARG A 118 -0.26 -21.32 16.72
CA ARG A 118 1.10 -21.25 16.19
C ARG A 118 1.66 -19.83 16.29
N GLU A 119 2.95 -19.74 16.51
CA GLU A 119 3.69 -18.49 16.43
C GLU A 119 3.60 -17.93 15.00
N VAL A 120 3.16 -16.68 14.88
CA VAL A 120 3.07 -15.95 13.59
C VAL A 120 4.28 -15.05 13.44
N VAL A 121 4.60 -14.26 14.46
CA VAL A 121 5.70 -13.30 14.47
C VAL A 121 6.07 -12.94 15.90
N ARG A 122 7.33 -12.54 16.11
CA ARG A 122 7.79 -11.92 17.36
C ARG A 122 7.89 -10.42 17.18
N LEU A 123 7.39 -9.71 18.18
CA LEU A 123 7.46 -8.26 18.29
C LEU A 123 8.39 -7.91 19.45
N GLN A 124 9.18 -6.86 19.26
CA GLN A 124 10.16 -6.38 20.24
C GLN A 124 9.96 -4.88 20.51
N PRO A 125 8.83 -4.47 21.09
CA PRO A 125 8.67 -3.08 21.49
C PRO A 125 9.68 -2.73 22.57
N SER A 126 10.20 -1.51 22.52
CA SER A 126 11.21 -1.06 23.48
C SER A 126 10.89 0.27 24.10
N LEU A 127 11.44 0.48 25.31
CA LEU A 127 11.37 1.72 26.04
C LEU A 127 12.79 2.26 26.23
N ASN A 128 13.05 3.45 25.72
CA ASN A 128 14.35 4.09 25.74
C ASN A 128 14.37 5.12 26.88
N LEU A 129 15.26 4.92 27.84
CA LEU A 129 15.50 5.78 29.00
C LEU A 129 16.78 6.57 28.72
N TYR A 130 16.66 7.82 28.33
CA TYR A 130 17.79 8.69 28.03
C TYR A 130 18.34 9.33 29.29
N LEU A 131 19.67 9.34 29.45
CA LEU A 131 20.33 9.97 30.62
C LEU A 131 20.04 11.46 30.75
N ALA A 132 19.77 12.14 29.65
CA ALA A 132 19.48 13.56 29.59
C ALA A 132 17.99 13.92 29.63
N SER A 133 17.10 12.94 29.70
CA SER A 133 15.65 13.13 29.67
C SER A 133 15.00 12.32 30.81
N SER A 134 14.07 12.95 31.51
CA SER A 134 13.27 12.27 32.52
C SER A 134 12.12 11.46 31.93
N GLU A 135 11.80 11.66 30.64
CA GLU A 135 10.70 10.98 29.97
C GLU A 135 11.22 9.81 29.11
N PRO A 136 10.68 8.60 29.35
CA PRO A 136 11.00 7.46 28.53
C PRO A 136 10.36 7.59 27.14
N ILE A 137 11.08 7.19 26.09
CA ILE A 137 10.57 7.19 24.71
C ILE A 137 10.33 5.74 24.26
N GLY A 138 9.07 5.42 24.00
CA GLY A 138 8.67 4.13 23.47
C GLY A 138 9.00 4.01 21.98
N THR A 139 9.58 2.87 21.58
CA THR A 139 9.72 2.49 20.19
C THR A 139 8.81 1.30 19.94
N PRO A 140 7.74 1.45 19.13
CA PRO A 140 6.83 0.36 18.84
C PRO A 140 7.47 -0.70 17.93
N SER A 141 7.01 -1.93 18.07
CA SER A 141 7.27 -3.01 17.13
C SER A 141 6.03 -3.28 16.31
N ILE A 142 6.20 -3.59 15.02
CA ILE A 142 5.11 -3.63 14.05
C ILE A 142 5.05 -4.99 13.36
N ARG A 143 3.84 -5.57 13.30
CA ARG A 143 3.50 -6.63 12.35
C ARG A 143 2.74 -6.00 11.20
N VAL A 144 3.35 -5.99 10.03
CA VAL A 144 2.75 -5.40 8.82
C VAL A 144 1.68 -6.32 8.25
N GLY A 145 0.50 -5.75 8.02
CA GLY A 145 -0.61 -6.40 7.34
C GLY A 145 -0.42 -6.39 5.82
N THR A 146 -0.63 -7.55 5.21
CA THR A 146 -0.61 -7.70 3.75
C THR A 146 -1.92 -8.31 3.28
N PRO A 147 -2.27 -8.27 1.97
CA PRO A 147 -3.45 -8.96 1.45
C PRO A 147 -3.50 -10.45 1.77
N PHE A 148 -2.34 -11.05 2.10
CA PHE A 148 -2.21 -12.48 2.37
C PHE A 148 -2.26 -12.84 3.86
N ASN A 149 -2.12 -11.85 4.78
CA ASN A 149 -2.07 -12.08 6.23
C ASN A 149 -3.04 -11.21 7.03
N GLY A 150 -4.16 -10.76 6.40
CA GLY A 150 -5.27 -10.09 7.08
C GLY A 150 -5.33 -8.57 6.94
N MET A 151 -4.46 -7.94 6.13
CA MET A 151 -4.51 -6.50 5.77
C MET A 151 -4.44 -5.49 6.94
N ALA A 152 -4.25 -5.95 8.17
CA ALA A 152 -4.20 -5.09 9.34
C ALA A 152 -2.78 -5.06 9.92
N ASP A 153 -2.26 -3.86 10.14
CA ASP A 153 -1.03 -3.68 10.91
C ASP A 153 -1.34 -3.78 12.39
N LEU A 154 -0.52 -4.51 13.11
CA LEU A 154 -0.52 -4.55 14.57
C LEU A 154 0.75 -3.87 15.08
N TYR A 155 0.56 -2.81 15.85
CA TYR A 155 1.62 -2.11 16.56
C TYR A 155 1.55 -2.52 18.03
N ALA A 156 2.68 -2.90 18.59
CA ALA A 156 2.83 -3.10 20.03
C ALA A 156 3.82 -2.05 20.57
N SER A 157 3.42 -1.31 21.57
CA SER A 157 4.25 -0.32 22.26
C SER A 157 4.38 -0.68 23.72
N LEU A 158 5.59 -0.69 24.26
CA LEU A 158 5.85 -0.83 25.68
C LEU A 158 5.62 0.53 26.34
N VAL A 159 4.65 0.60 27.26
CA VAL A 159 4.27 1.85 27.95
C VAL A 159 5.01 1.99 29.27
N THR A 160 4.94 0.96 30.11
CA THR A 160 5.52 0.97 31.43
C THR A 160 5.98 -0.44 31.82
N VAL A 161 7.05 -0.50 32.56
CA VAL A 161 7.53 -1.72 33.21
C VAL A 161 7.27 -1.59 34.69
N GLU A 162 6.39 -2.43 35.24
CA GLU A 162 6.05 -2.40 36.66
C GLU A 162 7.10 -3.14 37.50
N ASP A 163 7.50 -4.31 37.01
CA ASP A 163 8.58 -5.11 37.57
C ASP A 163 9.24 -5.99 36.49
N GLN A 164 10.14 -6.91 36.88
CA GLN A 164 10.84 -7.78 35.94
C GLN A 164 9.93 -8.76 35.19
N THR A 165 8.72 -8.97 35.67
CA THR A 165 7.78 -9.96 35.16
C THR A 165 6.46 -9.35 34.65
N ARG A 166 6.22 -8.06 34.89
CA ARG A 166 4.98 -7.37 34.52
C ARG A 166 5.26 -6.09 33.78
N ALA A 167 4.58 -5.94 32.65
CA ALA A 167 4.69 -4.75 31.84
C ALA A 167 3.35 -4.37 31.21
N SER A 168 3.14 -3.08 31.02
CA SER A 168 1.95 -2.53 30.35
C SER A 168 2.27 -2.23 28.90
N PHE A 169 1.41 -2.74 28.02
CA PHE A 169 1.53 -2.59 26.58
C PHE A 169 0.32 -1.84 26.04
N ARG A 170 0.57 -1.03 25.04
CA ARG A 170 -0.48 -0.45 24.21
C ARG A 170 -0.42 -1.05 22.82
N PHE A 171 -1.52 -1.63 22.39
CA PHE A 171 -1.70 -2.24 21.09
C PHE A 171 -2.55 -1.32 20.22
N PHE A 172 -2.13 -1.16 18.97
CA PHE A 172 -2.90 -0.44 17.95
C PHE A 172 -3.08 -1.35 16.75
N VAL A 173 -4.29 -1.42 16.23
CA VAL A 173 -4.57 -2.14 14.99
C VAL A 173 -5.14 -1.18 13.97
N ASN A 174 -4.46 -1.09 12.84
CA ASN A 174 -4.86 -0.30 11.69
C ASN A 174 -5.39 -1.22 10.59
N PRO A 175 -6.71 -1.54 10.58
CA PRO A 175 -7.28 -2.42 9.58
C PRO A 175 -7.28 -1.74 8.21
N GLY A 176 -7.08 -2.54 7.16
CA GLY A 176 -7.12 -2.05 5.78
C GLY A 176 -5.85 -1.35 5.28
N ILE A 177 -4.85 -1.09 6.15
CA ILE A 177 -3.60 -0.44 5.73
C ILE A 177 -2.83 -1.26 4.68
N GLY A 178 -3.02 -2.58 4.65
CA GLY A 178 -2.49 -3.45 3.60
C GLY A 178 -2.93 -3.06 2.19
N LEU A 179 -4.09 -2.39 2.04
CA LEU A 179 -4.53 -1.83 0.75
C LEU A 179 -3.63 -0.69 0.28
N LEU A 180 -2.99 0.05 1.18
CA LEU A 180 -1.98 1.07 0.81
C LEU A 180 -0.80 0.42 0.08
N TRP A 181 -0.28 -0.67 0.61
CA TRP A 181 0.83 -1.41 0.00
C TRP A 181 0.43 -2.04 -1.32
N PHE A 182 -0.76 -2.65 -1.37
CA PHE A 182 -1.30 -3.20 -2.60
C PHE A 182 -1.54 -2.12 -3.67
N GLY A 183 -2.15 -1.00 -3.30
CA GLY A 183 -2.35 0.14 -4.18
C GLY A 183 -1.03 0.71 -4.70
N GLY A 184 -0.02 0.83 -3.84
CA GLY A 184 1.34 1.22 -4.21
C GLY A 184 1.99 0.29 -5.23
N ALA A 185 1.85 -1.03 -5.05
CA ALA A 185 2.33 -2.01 -6.02
C ALA A 185 1.64 -1.89 -7.38
N VAL A 186 0.31 -1.69 -7.39
CA VAL A 186 -0.47 -1.45 -8.61
C VAL A 186 -0.03 -0.15 -9.30
N MET A 187 0.21 0.92 -8.52
CA MET A 187 0.75 2.18 -9.07
C MET A 187 2.12 1.98 -9.71
N ALA A 188 3.02 1.25 -9.06
CA ALA A 188 4.36 0.97 -9.60
C ALA A 188 4.27 0.19 -10.92
N LEU A 189 3.44 -0.85 -10.99
CA LEU A 189 3.19 -1.60 -12.22
C LEU A 189 2.61 -0.73 -13.33
N GLY A 190 1.62 0.11 -13.02
CA GLY A 190 1.05 1.07 -13.95
C GLY A 190 2.08 2.07 -14.48
N GLY A 191 2.95 2.56 -13.59
CA GLY A 191 4.07 3.44 -13.92
C GLY A 191 5.08 2.81 -14.87
N ILE A 192 5.48 1.55 -14.60
CA ILE A 192 6.36 0.78 -15.48
C ILE A 192 5.73 0.63 -16.87
N VAL A 193 4.44 0.29 -16.95
CA VAL A 193 3.72 0.19 -18.22
C VAL A 193 3.68 1.53 -18.93
N ALA A 194 3.38 2.63 -18.22
CA ALA A 194 3.32 3.97 -18.80
C ALA A 194 4.67 4.48 -19.31
N ALA A 195 5.75 4.13 -18.60
CA ALA A 195 7.12 4.52 -18.93
C ALA A 195 7.76 3.65 -20.02
N TRP A 196 7.11 2.55 -20.45
CA TRP A 196 7.67 1.64 -21.44
C TRP A 196 8.07 2.40 -22.72
N PRO A 197 9.26 2.15 -23.29
CA PRO A 197 9.71 2.86 -24.48
C PRO A 197 8.75 2.66 -25.66
N SER A 198 8.28 3.74 -26.26
CA SER A 198 7.56 3.69 -27.53
C SER A 198 8.57 3.46 -28.64
N GLY A 199 8.32 2.51 -29.55
CA GLY A 199 9.12 2.35 -30.76
C GLY A 199 9.17 3.66 -31.57
N PRO A 200 10.17 3.83 -32.44
CA PRO A 200 10.33 5.06 -33.23
C PRO A 200 9.04 5.33 -34.00
N ARG A 201 8.46 6.51 -33.76
CA ARG A 201 7.37 7.01 -34.60
C ARG A 201 7.91 7.16 -36.00
N ARG A 202 7.39 6.39 -36.95
CA ARG A 202 7.63 6.69 -38.37
C ARG A 202 7.21 8.14 -38.58
N ALA A 203 8.18 8.99 -38.95
CA ALA A 203 7.90 10.34 -39.40
C ALA A 203 6.89 10.22 -40.54
N THR A 204 5.71 10.77 -40.37
CA THR A 204 4.78 10.98 -41.50
C THR A 204 5.48 11.94 -42.43
N THR A 205 5.92 11.45 -43.59
CA THR A 205 6.42 12.29 -44.67
C THR A 205 5.36 13.37 -44.91
N PRO A 206 5.73 14.66 -44.90
CA PRO A 206 4.78 15.72 -45.21
C PRO A 206 4.15 15.42 -46.57
N ARG A 207 2.84 15.43 -46.62
CA ARG A 207 2.13 15.32 -47.92
C ARG A 207 2.58 16.49 -48.77
N PRO A 208 3.10 16.27 -49.99
CA PRO A 208 3.47 17.38 -50.85
C PRO A 208 2.25 18.27 -51.07
N GLU A 209 2.41 19.56 -50.80
CA GLU A 209 1.40 20.55 -51.12
C GLU A 209 1.04 20.46 -52.60
N PRO A 210 -0.25 20.52 -52.98
CA PRO A 210 -0.62 20.55 -54.37
C PRO A 210 -0.03 21.81 -55.00
N VAL A 211 0.79 21.61 -56.03
CA VAL A 211 1.30 22.71 -56.83
C VAL A 211 0.12 23.42 -57.50
N VAL A 212 -0.21 24.59 -56.98
CA VAL A 212 -1.21 25.47 -57.63
C VAL A 212 -0.51 26.05 -58.86
N GLU A 213 -0.78 25.46 -60.01
CA GLU A 213 -0.39 26.03 -61.31
C GLU A 213 -1.13 27.37 -61.46
N ARG A 214 -0.38 28.45 -61.31
CA ARG A 214 -0.85 29.81 -61.56
C ARG A 214 -0.99 29.94 -63.08
N ARG A 215 -2.22 29.85 -63.61
CA ARG A 215 -2.54 30.25 -64.95
C ARG A 215 -2.18 31.74 -65.11
N GLU A 216 -1.15 32.04 -65.86
CA GLU A 216 -0.93 33.39 -66.34
C GLU A 216 -2.05 33.72 -67.35
N GLU A 217 -2.94 34.66 -66.94
CA GLU A 217 -3.82 35.30 -67.91
C GLU A 217 -3.02 36.20 -68.82
N VAL A 218 -2.81 35.73 -70.02
CA VAL A 218 -2.29 36.55 -71.13
C VAL A 218 -3.43 37.46 -71.52
N SER A 219 -3.35 38.77 -71.18
CA SER A 219 -4.21 39.83 -71.69
C SER A 219 -3.63 40.27 -73.08
N VAL A 220 -4.47 40.14 -74.08
CA VAL A 220 -4.28 40.77 -75.44
C VAL A 220 -4.86 42.16 -75.42
#